data_3f152895a6d79d65f58ad1ca48ff33ba
#
_entry.id   3f152895a6d79d65f58ad1ca48ff33ba
#
_cell.length_a   1.000
_cell.length_b   1.000
_cell.length_c   1.000
_cell.angle_alpha   90.00
_cell.angle_beta   90.00
_cell.angle_gamma   90.00
#
_symmetry.space_group_name_H-M   'P 1'
#
loop_
_entity.id
_entity.type
_entity.pdbx_description
1 polymer ?
#
loop_
_entity_poly.entity_id
_entity_poly.type
_entity_poly.pdbx_seq_one_letter_code
_entity_poly.pdbx_strand_id
1 'polypeptide(L)'
;MNKRHRVQFPKNELSDTNQSESYFYLQGTSNNRKLLFHDYDEIYQIPGLYEQVFYDRLKCTSPNKVTAILESSIKQSQDNFTELRVLDLGAGNGMMGEELKKRGISRLIGVDIIPEAYEALIRDRPGVYDAYYVEDFCKLSKEKREEI
;
A
#
# COMPACT_ATOMS: atom_id res chain seq x y z
N MET A 1 -8.25 15.85 -10.23
CA MET A 1 -7.98 15.05 -11.45
C MET A 1 -6.54 14.58 -11.36
N ASN A 2 -6.31 13.29 -11.05
CA ASN A 2 -4.93 12.78 -10.94
C ASN A 2 -4.27 12.79 -12.32
N LYS A 3 -3.10 13.41 -12.40
CA LYS A 3 -2.30 13.50 -13.63
C LYS A 3 -1.92 12.08 -14.06
N ARG A 4 -2.30 11.66 -15.25
CA ARG A 4 -1.93 10.35 -15.77
C ARG A 4 -0.49 10.36 -16.26
N HIS A 5 0.33 9.47 -15.73
CA HIS A 5 1.74 9.33 -16.08
C HIS A 5 1.92 8.44 -17.32
N ARG A 6 2.98 8.67 -18.09
CA ARG A 6 3.34 7.78 -19.19
C ARG A 6 4.24 6.67 -18.66
N VAL A 7 3.63 5.50 -18.41
CA VAL A 7 4.31 4.31 -17.90
C VAL A 7 4.42 3.26 -18.99
N GLN A 8 5.62 2.72 -19.18
CA GLN A 8 5.92 1.66 -20.14
C GLN A 8 6.57 0.48 -19.44
N PHE A 9 6.01 -0.72 -19.64
CA PHE A 9 6.60 -1.98 -19.19
C PHE A 9 7.51 -2.57 -20.27
N PRO A 10 8.58 -3.29 -19.90
CA PRO A 10 9.42 -4.01 -20.87
C PRO A 10 8.59 -5.05 -21.63
N LYS A 11 8.86 -5.20 -22.93
CA LYS A 11 8.04 -6.04 -23.82
C LYS A 11 8.25 -7.56 -23.65
N ASN A 12 9.39 -8.02 -23.12
CA ASN A 12 9.82 -9.42 -23.21
C ASN A 12 10.33 -10.07 -21.91
N GLU A 13 10.20 -9.44 -20.74
CA GLU A 13 10.90 -9.92 -19.52
C GLU A 13 9.98 -10.36 -18.37
N LEU A 14 8.66 -10.42 -18.59
CA LEU A 14 7.73 -10.76 -17.48
C LEU A 14 7.67 -12.26 -17.16
N SER A 15 8.29 -13.13 -17.99
CA SER A 15 8.21 -14.59 -17.78
C SER A 15 9.35 -15.21 -16.98
N ASP A 16 10.51 -14.54 -16.88
CA ASP A 16 11.72 -15.12 -16.27
C ASP A 16 12.44 -14.22 -15.25
N THR A 17 11.97 -12.97 -15.04
CA THR A 17 12.61 -12.08 -14.06
C THR A 17 12.11 -12.37 -12.64
N ASN A 18 13.06 -12.50 -11.72
CA ASN A 18 12.77 -12.50 -10.29
C ASN A 18 11.97 -11.22 -9.95
N GLN A 19 10.96 -11.33 -9.10
CA GLN A 19 10.10 -10.21 -8.72
C GLN A 19 10.91 -8.97 -8.24
N SER A 20 12.07 -9.20 -7.63
CA SER A 20 13.01 -8.17 -7.18
C SER A 20 13.67 -7.37 -8.31
N GLU A 21 13.65 -7.87 -9.54
CA GLU A 21 14.27 -7.24 -10.73
C GLU A 21 13.23 -6.60 -11.65
N SER A 22 11.96 -6.80 -11.36
CA SER A 22 10.86 -6.24 -12.16
C SER A 22 10.84 -4.71 -12.11
N TYR A 23 10.67 -4.09 -13.27
CA TYR A 23 10.74 -2.64 -13.42
C TYR A 23 9.78 -2.09 -14.47
N PHE A 24 9.65 -0.79 -14.48
CA PHE A 24 8.97 -0.03 -15.54
C PHE A 24 9.74 1.25 -15.87
N TYR A 25 9.42 1.84 -17.00
CA TYR A 25 9.91 3.16 -17.37
C TYR A 25 8.83 4.21 -17.15
N LEU A 26 9.19 5.25 -16.41
CA LEU A 26 8.42 6.49 -16.32
C LEU A 26 8.94 7.44 -17.41
N GLN A 27 8.12 7.75 -18.40
CA GLN A 27 8.49 8.61 -19.51
C GLN A 27 8.43 10.09 -19.10
N GLY A 28 9.56 10.76 -19.10
CA GLY A 28 9.68 12.20 -18.93
C GLY A 28 9.73 12.94 -20.27
N THR A 29 9.78 14.26 -20.22
CA THR A 29 9.89 15.11 -21.42
C THR A 29 11.26 15.02 -22.08
N SER A 30 12.31 14.80 -21.31
CA SER A 30 13.70 14.76 -21.80
C SER A 30 14.35 13.37 -21.66
N ASN A 31 14.03 12.64 -20.60
CA ASN A 31 14.62 11.31 -20.32
C ASN A 31 13.58 10.37 -19.72
N ASN A 32 13.71 9.08 -20.05
CA ASN A 32 12.96 8.02 -19.38
C ASN A 32 13.69 7.61 -18.09
N ARG A 33 12.95 7.51 -16.99
CA ARG A 33 13.47 7.03 -15.70
C ARG A 33 13.08 5.57 -15.52
N LYS A 34 14.06 4.70 -15.27
CA LYS A 34 13.80 3.31 -14.88
C LYS A 34 13.52 3.28 -13.38
N LEU A 35 12.41 2.66 -12.98
CA LEU A 35 12.01 2.43 -11.58
C LEU A 35 11.76 0.94 -11.39
N LEU A 36 12.33 0.36 -10.34
CA LEU A 36 11.98 -0.99 -9.90
C LEU A 36 10.61 -0.97 -9.22
N PHE A 37 9.94 -2.12 -9.18
CA PHE A 37 8.66 -2.21 -8.46
C PHE A 37 8.82 -2.04 -6.95
N HIS A 38 10.05 -2.16 -6.42
CA HIS A 38 10.38 -1.98 -5.02
C HIS A 38 10.93 -0.60 -4.66
N ASP A 39 11.10 0.30 -5.63
CA ASP A 39 11.49 1.69 -5.38
C ASP A 39 10.27 2.48 -4.83
N TYR A 40 9.69 1.97 -3.73
CA TYR A 40 8.46 2.51 -3.16
C TYR A 40 8.60 3.96 -2.72
N ASP A 41 9.74 4.34 -2.15
CA ASP A 41 10.06 5.71 -1.77
C ASP A 41 9.94 6.66 -2.97
N GLU A 42 10.54 6.30 -4.11
CA GLU A 42 10.47 7.09 -5.33
C GLU A 42 9.06 7.08 -5.96
N ILE A 43 8.37 5.94 -5.94
CA ILE A 43 7.04 5.79 -6.50
C ILE A 43 6.01 6.60 -5.71
N TYR A 44 6.08 6.59 -4.35
CA TYR A 44 5.15 7.34 -3.50
C TYR A 44 5.32 8.85 -3.60
N GLN A 45 6.53 9.36 -3.89
CA GLN A 45 6.76 10.78 -4.11
C GLN A 45 5.99 11.32 -5.33
N ILE A 46 5.57 10.47 -6.26
CA ILE A 46 4.88 10.86 -7.48
C ILE A 46 3.37 10.64 -7.35
N PRO A 47 2.54 11.69 -7.22
CA PRO A 47 1.11 11.56 -6.98
C PRO A 47 0.40 10.68 -8.01
N GLY A 48 -0.29 9.62 -7.53
CA GLY A 48 -1.07 8.70 -8.35
C GLY A 48 -0.26 7.69 -9.17
N LEU A 49 1.08 7.69 -9.08
CA LEU A 49 1.91 6.74 -9.82
C LEU A 49 1.74 5.32 -9.28
N TYR A 50 1.70 5.16 -7.96
CA TYR A 50 1.51 3.87 -7.32
C TYR A 50 0.20 3.21 -7.77
N GLU A 51 -0.92 3.91 -7.68
CA GLU A 51 -2.22 3.43 -8.12
C GLU A 51 -2.21 3.10 -9.61
N GLN A 52 -1.65 3.98 -10.43
CA GLN A 52 -1.61 3.76 -11.87
C GLN A 52 -0.80 2.51 -12.24
N VAL A 53 0.35 2.26 -11.61
CA VAL A 53 1.19 1.10 -11.88
C VAL A 53 0.52 -0.17 -11.38
N PHE A 54 0.23 -0.25 -10.09
CA PHE A 54 -0.17 -1.51 -9.45
C PHE A 54 -1.65 -1.84 -9.66
N TYR A 55 -2.55 -0.86 -9.62
CA TYR A 55 -3.99 -1.11 -9.72
C TYR A 55 -4.54 -0.94 -11.13
N ASP A 56 -4.17 0.15 -11.84
CA ASP A 56 -4.70 0.38 -13.19
C ASP A 56 -4.04 -0.54 -14.23
N ARG A 57 -2.72 -0.73 -14.16
CA ARG A 57 -1.97 -1.45 -15.18
C ARG A 57 -1.76 -2.92 -14.83
N LEU A 58 -1.30 -3.24 -13.62
CA LEU A 58 -1.05 -4.62 -13.17
C LEU A 58 -2.29 -5.31 -12.60
N LYS A 59 -3.40 -4.56 -12.42
CA LYS A 59 -4.67 -5.09 -11.93
C LYS A 59 -4.57 -5.79 -10.58
N CYS A 60 -3.76 -5.25 -9.68
CA CYS A 60 -3.66 -5.76 -8.31
C CYS A 60 -5.02 -5.69 -7.60
N THR A 61 -5.48 -6.82 -7.09
CA THR A 61 -6.74 -6.94 -6.35
C THR A 61 -6.51 -7.37 -4.89
N SER A 62 -5.26 -7.36 -4.43
CA SER A 62 -4.87 -7.87 -3.12
C SER A 62 -5.63 -7.23 -1.96
N PRO A 63 -5.79 -5.89 -1.86
CA PRO A 63 -6.51 -5.29 -0.74
C PRO A 63 -7.95 -5.81 -0.63
N ASN A 64 -8.66 -5.88 -1.75
CA ASN A 64 -10.04 -6.36 -1.76
C ASN A 64 -10.14 -7.85 -1.42
N LYS A 65 -9.27 -8.69 -1.99
CA LYS A 65 -9.28 -10.14 -1.73
C LYS A 65 -8.89 -10.47 -0.30
N VAL A 66 -7.82 -9.85 0.22
CA VAL A 66 -7.35 -10.10 1.58
C VAL A 66 -8.40 -9.67 2.61
N THR A 67 -9.00 -8.50 2.44
CA THR A 67 -10.06 -8.04 3.35
C THR A 67 -11.31 -8.91 3.26
N ALA A 68 -11.67 -9.43 2.11
CA ALA A 68 -12.80 -10.37 1.97
C ALA A 68 -12.52 -11.73 2.66
N ILE A 69 -11.30 -12.23 2.56
CA ILE A 69 -10.89 -13.46 3.27
C ILE A 69 -10.91 -13.24 4.78
N LEU A 70 -10.36 -12.13 5.25
CA LEU A 70 -10.39 -11.76 6.67
C LEU A 70 -11.83 -11.70 7.19
N GLU A 71 -12.71 -10.99 6.50
CA GLU A 71 -14.12 -10.88 6.87
C GLU A 71 -14.80 -12.26 6.92
N SER A 72 -14.54 -13.13 5.96
CA SER A 72 -15.09 -14.48 5.93
C SER A 72 -14.59 -15.33 7.11
N SER A 73 -13.30 -15.22 7.45
CA SER A 73 -12.69 -15.95 8.56
C SER A 73 -13.27 -15.51 9.92
N ILE A 74 -13.45 -14.21 10.11
CA ILE A 74 -14.04 -13.65 11.33
C ILE A 74 -15.50 -14.08 11.48
N LYS A 75 -16.28 -14.06 10.39
CA LYS A 75 -17.67 -14.56 10.43
C LYS A 75 -17.77 -16.05 10.83
N GLN A 76 -16.80 -16.86 10.44
CA GLN A 76 -16.75 -18.27 10.83
C GLN A 76 -16.46 -18.46 12.32
N SER A 77 -15.67 -17.58 12.95
CA SER A 77 -15.41 -17.60 14.40
C SER A 77 -16.53 -16.99 15.24
N GLN A 78 -17.61 -16.52 14.61
CA GLN A 78 -18.73 -15.81 15.24
C GLN A 78 -18.34 -14.48 15.92
N ASP A 79 -17.19 -13.92 15.56
CA ASP A 79 -16.75 -12.62 16.03
C ASP A 79 -17.37 -11.49 15.20
N ASN A 80 -17.39 -10.29 15.75
CA ASN A 80 -17.89 -9.12 15.07
C ASN A 80 -16.75 -8.39 14.35
N PHE A 81 -16.77 -8.41 13.02
CA PHE A 81 -15.75 -7.76 12.20
C PHE A 81 -15.58 -6.27 12.53
N THR A 82 -16.66 -5.58 12.85
CA THR A 82 -16.64 -4.14 13.15
C THR A 82 -16.02 -3.79 14.51
N GLU A 83 -15.87 -4.77 15.41
CA GLU A 83 -15.26 -4.58 16.74
C GLU A 83 -13.76 -4.86 16.74
N LEU A 84 -13.21 -5.33 15.61
CA LEU A 84 -11.80 -5.64 15.51
C LEU A 84 -10.92 -4.39 15.60
N ARG A 85 -9.78 -4.58 16.23
CA ARG A 85 -8.62 -3.70 16.13
C ARG A 85 -7.65 -4.33 15.14
N VAL A 86 -7.31 -3.61 14.09
CA VAL A 86 -6.45 -4.14 13.02
C VAL A 86 -5.16 -3.33 12.96
N LEU A 87 -4.05 -4.03 12.92
CA LEU A 87 -2.73 -3.50 12.63
C LEU A 87 -2.35 -3.89 11.20
N ASP A 88 -2.17 -2.88 10.36
CA ASP A 88 -1.73 -3.02 8.97
C ASP A 88 -0.22 -2.76 8.88
N LEU A 89 0.55 -3.83 8.66
CA LEU A 89 2.01 -3.77 8.55
C LEU A 89 2.42 -3.64 7.09
N GLY A 90 3.27 -2.64 6.80
CA GLY A 90 3.56 -2.23 5.43
C GLY A 90 2.36 -1.50 4.82
N ALA A 91 1.76 -0.61 5.61
CA ALA A 91 0.49 0.04 5.29
C ALA A 91 0.53 0.91 4.02
N GLY A 92 1.72 1.30 3.59
CA GLY A 92 1.92 2.08 2.38
C GLY A 92 1.09 3.37 2.37
N ASN A 93 0.55 3.71 1.23
CA ASN A 93 -0.34 4.87 1.07
C ASN A 93 -1.82 4.57 1.40
N GLY A 94 -2.10 3.49 2.16
CA GLY A 94 -3.41 3.22 2.74
C GLY A 94 -4.42 2.46 1.86
N MET A 95 -4.00 1.81 0.80
CA MET A 95 -4.92 1.05 -0.07
C MET A 95 -5.63 -0.09 0.67
N MET A 96 -4.91 -0.84 1.53
CA MET A 96 -5.49 -1.88 2.38
C MET A 96 -6.41 -1.26 3.43
N GLY A 97 -5.93 -0.20 4.07
CA GLY A 97 -6.70 0.51 5.10
C GLY A 97 -8.04 1.04 4.58
N GLU A 98 -8.07 1.59 3.37
CA GLU A 98 -9.31 2.05 2.72
C GLU A 98 -10.31 0.90 2.55
N GLU A 99 -9.88 -0.29 2.14
CA GLU A 99 -10.75 -1.46 2.00
C GLU A 99 -11.25 -1.99 3.35
N LEU A 100 -10.42 -1.94 4.39
CA LEU A 100 -10.80 -2.31 5.76
C LEU A 100 -11.85 -1.33 6.33
N LYS A 101 -11.64 -0.02 6.16
CA LYS A 101 -12.61 1.01 6.61
C LYS A 101 -13.95 0.91 5.87
N LYS A 102 -13.96 0.61 4.57
CA LYS A 102 -15.21 0.35 3.80
C LYS A 102 -16.02 -0.81 4.40
N ARG A 103 -15.38 -1.76 5.07
CA ARG A 103 -16.04 -2.89 5.75
C ARG A 103 -16.37 -2.62 7.22
N GLY A 104 -16.10 -1.42 7.72
CA GLY A 104 -16.52 -0.95 9.03
C GLY A 104 -15.59 -1.32 10.19
N ILE A 105 -14.30 -1.59 9.93
CA ILE A 105 -13.32 -1.77 11.01
C ILE A 105 -13.32 -0.55 11.93
N SER A 106 -13.51 -0.76 13.23
CA SER A 106 -13.64 0.31 14.22
C SER A 106 -12.31 0.99 14.53
N ARG A 107 -11.23 0.21 14.64
CA ARG A 107 -9.89 0.74 14.93
C ARG A 107 -8.86 0.15 13.98
N LEU A 108 -8.18 1.03 13.26
CA LEU A 108 -7.19 0.68 12.27
C LEU A 108 -5.91 1.49 12.50
N ILE A 109 -4.81 0.77 12.69
CA ILE A 109 -3.48 1.35 12.87
C ILE A 109 -2.61 0.92 11.71
N GLY A 110 -1.92 1.88 11.07
CA GLY A 110 -0.94 1.62 10.01
C GLY A 110 0.48 1.73 10.53
N VAL A 111 1.36 0.88 10.05
CA VAL A 111 2.82 0.99 10.28
C VAL A 111 3.53 0.76 8.95
N ASP A 112 4.44 1.65 8.61
CA ASP A 112 5.34 1.48 7.46
C ASP A 112 6.73 2.02 7.81
N ILE A 113 7.75 1.46 7.19
CA ILE A 113 9.13 1.92 7.38
C ILE A 113 9.49 3.08 6.47
N ILE A 114 8.70 3.32 5.42
CA ILE A 114 8.96 4.30 4.36
C ILE A 114 8.26 5.62 4.67
N PRO A 115 8.98 6.73 4.98
CA PRO A 115 8.36 8.03 5.25
C PRO A 115 7.48 8.54 4.10
N GLU A 116 7.89 8.32 2.87
CA GLU A 116 7.17 8.74 1.66
C GLU A 116 5.80 8.02 1.52
N ALA A 117 5.67 6.82 2.11
CA ALA A 117 4.39 6.13 2.19
C ALA A 117 3.39 6.91 3.05
N TYR A 118 3.84 7.45 4.19
CA TYR A 118 3.02 8.31 5.05
C TYR A 118 2.64 9.62 4.36
N GLU A 119 3.59 10.27 3.68
CA GLU A 119 3.31 11.48 2.91
C GLU A 119 2.28 11.23 1.80
N ALA A 120 2.41 10.11 1.10
CA ALA A 120 1.45 9.68 0.10
C ALA A 120 0.07 9.37 0.72
N LEU A 121 0.02 8.73 1.89
CA LEU A 121 -1.23 8.50 2.62
C LEU A 121 -1.97 9.80 2.92
N ILE A 122 -1.27 10.77 3.52
CA ILE A 122 -1.88 12.07 3.88
C ILE A 122 -2.38 12.81 2.63
N ARG A 123 -1.65 12.71 1.52
CA ARG A 123 -2.04 13.31 0.24
C ARG A 123 -3.25 12.63 -0.41
N ASP A 124 -3.25 11.28 -0.44
CA ASP A 124 -4.14 10.50 -1.30
C ASP A 124 -5.35 9.93 -0.53
N ARG A 125 -5.19 9.59 0.77
CA ARG A 125 -6.20 8.94 1.63
C ARG A 125 -6.17 9.47 3.07
N PRO A 126 -6.35 10.78 3.27
CA PRO A 126 -6.32 11.37 4.61
C PRO A 126 -7.41 10.74 5.50
N GLY A 127 -7.06 10.41 6.74
CA GLY A 127 -8.01 9.92 7.74
C GLY A 127 -8.43 8.45 7.60
N VAL A 128 -7.76 7.66 6.77
CA VAL A 128 -8.02 6.21 6.66
C VAL A 128 -7.62 5.48 7.94
N TYR A 129 -6.47 5.80 8.53
CA TYR A 129 -6.02 5.21 9.79
C TYR A 129 -6.37 6.07 10.97
N ASP A 130 -6.68 5.45 12.10
CA ASP A 130 -6.86 6.13 13.39
C ASP A 130 -5.52 6.57 13.98
N ALA A 131 -4.44 5.82 13.67
CA ALA A 131 -3.06 6.18 13.92
C ALA A 131 -2.16 5.59 12.83
N TYR A 132 -1.04 6.26 12.54
CA TYR A 132 -0.05 5.76 11.58
C TYR A 132 1.35 6.05 12.10
N TYR A 133 2.23 5.05 12.06
CA TYR A 133 3.60 5.15 12.56
C TYR A 133 4.60 4.86 11.44
N VAL A 134 5.57 5.76 11.29
CA VAL A 134 6.72 5.54 10.38
C VAL A 134 7.84 4.92 11.20
N GLU A 135 7.86 3.58 11.25
CA GLU A 135 8.74 2.82 12.14
C GLU A 135 9.15 1.48 11.54
N ASP A 136 10.34 1.02 11.89
CA ASP A 136 10.73 -0.38 11.67
C ASP A 136 10.08 -1.27 12.75
N PHE A 137 8.99 -1.93 12.39
CA PHE A 137 8.22 -2.76 13.32
C PHE A 137 9.07 -3.85 14.00
N CYS A 138 10.12 -4.35 13.35
CA CYS A 138 11.01 -5.34 13.92
C CYS A 138 11.91 -4.79 15.03
N LYS A 139 12.11 -3.46 15.07
CA LYS A 139 12.99 -2.76 16.01
C LYS A 139 12.26 -1.90 17.04
N LEU A 140 10.93 -2.01 17.11
CA LEU A 140 10.15 -1.24 18.09
C LEU A 140 10.55 -1.56 19.53
N SER A 141 10.65 -0.51 20.35
CA SER A 141 10.79 -0.66 21.80
C SER A 141 9.56 -1.33 22.42
N LYS A 142 9.69 -1.82 23.65
CA LYS A 142 8.56 -2.44 24.35
C LYS A 142 7.42 -1.44 24.56
N GLU A 143 7.75 -0.24 24.99
CA GLU A 143 6.80 0.86 25.22
C GLU A 143 6.02 1.18 23.95
N LYS A 144 6.73 1.26 22.80
CA LYS A 144 6.09 1.55 21.50
C LYS A 144 5.17 0.42 21.03
N ARG A 145 5.51 -0.84 21.32
CA ARG A 145 4.63 -1.99 21.01
C ARG A 145 3.35 -1.99 21.84
N GLU A 146 3.41 -1.46 23.07
CA GLU A 146 2.23 -1.34 23.94
C GLU A 146 1.32 -0.17 23.52
N GLU A 147 1.85 0.82 22.81
CA GLU A 147 1.10 1.95 22.25
C GLU A 147 0.32 1.56 20.99
N ILE A 148 0.89 0.72 20.13
CA ILE A 148 0.32 0.24 18.87
C ILE A 148 -0.69 -0.90 19.15
#